data_e2814fc5c4993eb47132e6525d632e77
#
_entry.id   e2814fc5c4993eb47132e6525d632e77
#
_cell.length_a   1.000
_cell.length_b   1.000
_cell.length_c   1.000
_cell.angle_alpha   90.00
_cell.angle_beta   90.00
_cell.angle_gamma   90.00
#
_symmetry.space_group_name_H-M   'P 1'
#
loop_
_entity.id
_entity.type
_entity.pdbx_description
1 polymer ?
#
loop_
_entity_poly.entity_id
_entity_poly.type
_entity_poly.pdbx_seq_one_letter_code
_entity_poly.pdbx_strand_id
1 'polypeptide(L)'
;KDGKPWYFLEEMYPAYGNLVPRDVASRAIYDVCVNQHLGVDGENKVYLDLSHIPADYLEHKLGGILEMYSEFMGQDPRKVPMLIYPSVHYSMGGLWVDRLHHTNIPGLMASGECDYQYHGANRLGANSLLSAAYSGTVVGPECIKWANEGERGSELTEAELEAARLECVDEFEKILKMEGAENAHELHQELGRLMNKYVTIERINKDLDYCFDEVKKILARWDNIGLTDHGHWANQEAMFTRQLRNMILYALIVTRAARLRDESRGAHFKREFPNRDDERFMKITIADYDPKTEEPVITYEDFDHSLIKPRARNYAVAKKE
;
A
#
# COMPACT_ATOMS: atom_id res chain seq x y z
N LYS A 1 28.40 2.48 -13.20
CA LYS A 1 29.30 1.48 -12.63
C LYS A 1 30.67 1.65 -13.26
N ASP A 2 31.71 1.73 -12.45
CA ASP A 2 33.10 1.92 -12.91
C ASP A 2 33.30 3.16 -13.83
N GLY A 3 32.57 4.23 -13.55
CA GLY A 3 32.60 5.49 -14.31
C GLY A 3 31.88 5.44 -15.66
N LYS A 4 31.07 4.40 -15.91
CA LYS A 4 30.28 4.25 -17.14
C LYS A 4 28.80 4.09 -16.82
N PRO A 5 27.89 4.50 -17.74
CA PRO A 5 26.49 4.17 -17.63
C PRO A 5 26.28 2.65 -17.47
N TRP A 6 25.42 2.27 -16.52
CA TRP A 6 25.12 0.87 -16.27
C TRP A 6 23.61 0.62 -16.38
N TYR A 7 23.22 -0.12 -17.40
CA TYR A 7 21.84 -0.50 -17.67
C TYR A 7 21.53 -1.81 -16.95
N PHE A 8 21.38 -1.74 -15.63
CA PHE A 8 21.25 -2.91 -14.76
C PHE A 8 20.03 -3.78 -15.07
N LEU A 9 18.92 -3.20 -15.53
CA LEU A 9 17.74 -3.98 -15.92
C LEU A 9 17.99 -4.83 -17.18
N GLU A 10 18.78 -4.33 -18.13
CA GLU A 10 19.17 -5.07 -19.33
C GLU A 10 20.14 -6.22 -19.00
N GLU A 11 21.02 -6.00 -18.02
CA GLU A 11 21.94 -7.04 -17.53
C GLU A 11 21.20 -8.12 -16.73
N MET A 12 20.30 -7.72 -15.81
CA MET A 12 19.56 -8.65 -14.95
C MET A 12 18.44 -9.39 -15.69
N TYR A 13 17.82 -8.75 -16.67
CA TYR A 13 16.65 -9.25 -17.39
C TYR A 13 16.78 -9.04 -18.90
N PRO A 14 17.72 -9.72 -19.57
CA PRO A 14 18.06 -9.44 -20.99
C PRO A 14 16.87 -9.58 -21.95
N ALA A 15 15.89 -10.42 -21.59
CA ALA A 15 14.71 -10.65 -22.42
C ALA A 15 13.71 -9.48 -22.45
N TYR A 16 13.74 -8.60 -21.44
CA TYR A 16 12.78 -7.50 -21.25
C TYR A 16 13.46 -6.15 -21.10
N GLY A 17 14.70 -6.12 -20.60
CA GLY A 17 15.45 -4.89 -20.34
C GLY A 17 14.64 -3.91 -19.49
N ASN A 18 14.56 -2.66 -19.94
CA ASN A 18 13.82 -1.60 -19.25
C ASN A 18 12.29 -1.76 -19.30
N LEU A 19 11.76 -2.78 -20.01
CA LEU A 19 10.32 -3.06 -20.10
C LEU A 19 9.84 -4.13 -19.13
N VAL A 20 10.64 -4.51 -18.14
CA VAL A 20 10.18 -5.42 -17.07
C VAL A 20 8.99 -4.84 -16.31
N PRO A 21 8.11 -5.70 -15.76
CA PRO A 21 7.02 -5.24 -14.90
C PRO A 21 7.51 -4.41 -13.72
N ARG A 22 6.68 -3.47 -13.25
CA ARG A 22 7.05 -2.49 -12.21
C ARG A 22 7.54 -3.12 -10.92
N ASP A 23 6.94 -4.22 -10.47
CA ASP A 23 7.38 -4.95 -9.28
C ASP A 23 8.79 -5.54 -9.43
N VAL A 24 9.15 -5.98 -10.65
CA VAL A 24 10.50 -6.46 -10.96
C VAL A 24 11.49 -5.30 -11.00
N ALA A 25 11.15 -4.20 -11.68
CA ALA A 25 11.99 -3.01 -11.72
C ALA A 25 12.22 -2.44 -10.32
N SER A 26 11.17 -2.34 -9.49
CA SER A 26 11.28 -1.84 -8.11
C SER A 26 12.23 -2.69 -7.26
N ARG A 27 12.16 -4.02 -7.36
CA ARG A 27 13.10 -4.93 -6.67
C ARG A 27 14.53 -4.76 -7.17
N ALA A 28 14.73 -4.62 -8.48
CA ALA A 28 16.06 -4.40 -9.05
C ALA A 28 16.66 -3.06 -8.60
N ILE A 29 15.87 -1.97 -8.59
CA ILE A 29 16.31 -0.67 -8.10
C ILE A 29 16.65 -0.75 -6.60
N TYR A 30 15.81 -1.41 -5.81
CA TYR A 30 16.08 -1.63 -4.39
C TYR A 30 17.38 -2.41 -4.18
N ASP A 31 17.58 -3.49 -4.91
CA ASP A 31 18.81 -4.29 -4.82
C ASP A 31 20.06 -3.47 -5.16
N VAL A 32 20.02 -2.70 -6.26
CA VAL A 32 21.13 -1.82 -6.68
C VAL A 32 21.42 -0.75 -5.63
N CYS A 33 20.41 -0.08 -5.12
CA CYS A 33 20.59 1.04 -4.19
C CYS A 33 20.91 0.58 -2.77
N VAL A 34 20.15 -0.39 -2.24
CA VAL A 34 20.17 -0.75 -0.82
C VAL A 34 21.15 -1.88 -0.54
N ASN A 35 21.14 -2.95 -1.36
CA ASN A 35 21.97 -4.11 -1.11
C ASN A 35 23.39 -3.96 -1.68
N GLN A 36 23.51 -3.39 -2.89
CA GLN A 36 24.79 -3.21 -3.57
C GLN A 36 25.44 -1.84 -3.29
N HIS A 37 24.70 -0.88 -2.71
CA HIS A 37 25.17 0.49 -2.44
C HIS A 37 25.68 1.23 -3.69
N LEU A 38 25.03 0.98 -4.85
CA LEU A 38 25.36 1.57 -6.15
C LEU A 38 24.39 2.67 -6.59
N GLY A 39 23.60 3.21 -5.66
CA GLY A 39 22.75 4.37 -5.94
C GLY A 39 23.56 5.62 -6.29
N VAL A 40 22.94 6.54 -7.01
CA VAL A 40 23.57 7.81 -7.43
C VAL A 40 23.98 8.63 -6.20
N ASP A 41 25.22 9.07 -6.17
CA ASP A 41 25.83 9.82 -5.06
C ASP A 41 25.77 9.09 -3.70
N GLY A 42 25.66 7.75 -3.72
CA GLY A 42 25.52 6.94 -2.50
C GLY A 42 24.13 6.98 -1.88
N GLU A 43 23.16 7.62 -2.54
CA GLU A 43 21.77 7.69 -2.10
C GLU A 43 20.90 6.61 -2.77
N ASN A 44 19.72 6.38 -2.23
CA ASN A 44 18.74 5.48 -2.83
C ASN A 44 18.05 6.10 -4.04
N LYS A 45 18.81 6.28 -5.12
CA LYS A 45 18.34 6.89 -6.38
C LYS A 45 19.01 6.21 -7.56
N VAL A 46 18.30 6.14 -8.68
CA VAL A 46 18.83 5.72 -9.99
C VAL A 46 18.42 6.72 -11.06
N TYR A 47 19.13 6.72 -12.17
CA TYR A 47 18.76 7.54 -13.32
C TYR A 47 17.66 6.89 -14.16
N LEU A 48 16.68 7.70 -14.56
CA LEU A 48 15.74 7.43 -15.64
C LEU A 48 16.03 8.38 -16.79
N ASP A 49 16.66 7.86 -17.84
CA ASP A 49 17.10 8.65 -18.99
C ASP A 49 16.05 8.62 -20.12
N LEU A 50 15.51 9.79 -20.42
CA LEU A 50 14.58 10.03 -21.53
C LEU A 50 15.22 10.86 -22.66
N SER A 51 16.49 11.30 -22.53
CA SER A 51 17.15 12.21 -23.45
C SER A 51 17.34 11.63 -24.87
N HIS A 52 17.25 10.31 -25.01
CA HIS A 52 17.31 9.60 -26.29
C HIS A 52 15.99 9.60 -27.08
N ILE A 53 14.90 10.04 -26.45
CA ILE A 53 13.56 10.08 -27.07
C ILE A 53 13.31 11.47 -27.66
N PRO A 54 12.71 11.60 -28.87
CA PRO A 54 12.40 12.90 -29.47
C PRO A 54 11.57 13.78 -28.54
N ALA A 55 11.99 15.05 -28.40
CA ALA A 55 11.41 15.99 -27.43
C ALA A 55 9.93 16.28 -27.70
N ASP A 56 9.50 16.35 -28.94
CA ASP A 56 8.10 16.54 -29.37
C ASP A 56 7.22 15.37 -28.97
N TYR A 57 7.73 14.13 -29.09
CA TYR A 57 7.04 12.94 -28.63
C TYR A 57 6.87 12.92 -27.12
N LEU A 58 7.94 13.26 -26.38
CA LEU A 58 7.89 13.37 -24.91
C LEU A 58 6.89 14.42 -24.46
N GLU A 59 6.91 15.60 -25.09
CA GLU A 59 5.97 16.70 -24.77
C GLU A 59 4.51 16.26 -24.95
N HIS A 60 4.23 15.59 -26.08
CA HIS A 60 2.88 15.09 -26.35
C HIS A 60 2.41 14.01 -25.38
N LYS A 61 3.31 13.11 -24.94
CA LYS A 61 2.95 11.96 -24.09
C LYS A 61 3.08 12.22 -22.61
N LEU A 62 4.03 13.04 -22.19
CA LEU A 62 4.46 13.18 -20.81
C LEU A 62 4.56 14.66 -20.37
N GLY A 63 4.05 15.62 -21.16
CA GLY A 63 4.24 17.07 -20.94
C GLY A 63 4.04 17.50 -19.49
N GLY A 64 2.95 17.11 -18.86
CA GLY A 64 2.69 17.44 -17.44
C GLY A 64 3.70 16.84 -16.45
N ILE A 65 4.28 15.66 -16.73
CA ILE A 65 5.33 15.07 -15.88
C ILE A 65 6.64 15.83 -16.06
N LEU A 66 6.97 16.19 -17.31
CA LEU A 66 8.18 16.95 -17.62
C LEU A 66 8.15 18.34 -16.98
N GLU A 67 7.00 19.02 -17.07
CA GLU A 67 6.77 20.32 -16.42
C GLU A 67 6.93 20.22 -14.91
N MET A 68 6.21 19.28 -14.28
CA MET A 68 6.29 19.05 -12.83
C MET A 68 7.74 18.79 -12.37
N TYR A 69 8.47 17.90 -13.06
CA TYR A 69 9.85 17.60 -12.70
C TYR A 69 10.75 18.84 -12.88
N SER A 70 10.56 19.60 -13.97
CA SER A 70 11.32 20.82 -14.23
C SER A 70 11.07 21.90 -13.16
N GLU A 71 9.83 22.05 -12.70
CA GLU A 71 9.49 23.02 -11.65
C GLU A 71 10.08 22.64 -10.28
N PHE A 72 10.00 21.36 -9.90
CA PHE A 72 10.49 20.91 -8.59
C PHE A 72 12.01 20.73 -8.54
N MET A 73 12.63 20.27 -9.62
CA MET A 73 14.05 19.94 -9.65
C MET A 73 14.92 20.99 -10.35
N GLY A 74 14.31 21.95 -11.04
CA GLY A 74 15.04 22.96 -11.83
C GLY A 74 15.79 22.37 -13.03
N GLN A 75 15.44 21.17 -13.50
CA GLN A 75 16.11 20.43 -14.55
C GLN A 75 15.14 19.98 -15.63
N ASP A 76 15.53 20.05 -16.89
CA ASP A 76 14.72 19.61 -18.03
C ASP A 76 14.98 18.11 -18.33
N PRO A 77 14.00 17.21 -18.08
CA PRO A 77 14.18 15.77 -18.28
C PRO A 77 14.43 15.36 -19.75
N ARG A 78 14.19 16.25 -20.70
CA ARG A 78 14.51 16.02 -22.12
C ARG A 78 16.00 16.15 -22.41
N LYS A 79 16.76 16.75 -21.47
CA LYS A 79 18.21 17.04 -21.63
C LYS A 79 19.08 16.30 -20.62
N VAL A 80 18.53 16.03 -19.43
CA VAL A 80 19.25 15.35 -18.35
C VAL A 80 18.40 14.23 -17.76
N PRO A 81 19.01 13.11 -17.35
CA PRO A 81 18.28 12.01 -16.73
C PRO A 81 17.58 12.44 -15.43
N MET A 82 16.37 11.95 -15.21
CA MET A 82 15.65 12.13 -13.95
C MET A 82 16.23 11.21 -12.86
N LEU A 83 16.24 11.68 -11.62
CA LEU A 83 16.51 10.85 -10.45
C LEU A 83 15.21 10.24 -9.94
N ILE A 84 15.17 8.92 -9.83
CA ILE A 84 13.99 8.18 -9.39
C ILE A 84 14.32 7.16 -8.31
N TYR A 85 13.32 6.84 -7.47
CA TYR A 85 13.33 5.70 -6.55
C TYR A 85 11.90 5.15 -6.40
N PRO A 86 11.70 3.84 -6.18
CA PRO A 86 10.37 3.27 -5.97
C PRO A 86 9.69 3.83 -4.75
N SER A 87 8.42 4.16 -4.88
CA SER A 87 7.55 4.60 -3.79
C SER A 87 6.24 3.84 -3.82
N VAL A 88 5.54 3.81 -2.68
CA VAL A 88 4.19 3.26 -2.59
C VAL A 88 3.26 4.10 -3.45
N HIS A 89 2.54 3.46 -4.36
CA HIS A 89 1.65 4.12 -5.31
C HIS A 89 0.20 3.68 -5.18
N TYR A 90 -0.04 2.38 -4.88
CA TYR A 90 -1.38 1.81 -4.85
C TYR A 90 -1.45 0.60 -3.90
N SER A 91 -2.50 0.52 -3.10
CA SER A 91 -2.78 -0.61 -2.22
C SER A 91 -3.60 -1.67 -2.96
N MET A 92 -3.13 -2.92 -2.98
CA MET A 92 -3.81 -4.03 -3.65
C MET A 92 -4.63 -4.90 -2.70
N GLY A 93 -4.61 -4.60 -1.45
CA GLY A 93 -5.47 -5.13 -0.40
C GLY A 93 -6.42 -4.06 0.08
N GLY A 94 -7.35 -4.40 0.94
CA GLY A 94 -8.31 -3.45 1.47
C GLY A 94 -9.43 -4.15 2.23
N LEU A 95 -10.54 -3.48 2.38
CA LEU A 95 -11.73 -4.04 3.00
C LEU A 95 -12.22 -5.24 2.21
N TRP A 96 -12.58 -6.31 2.92
CA TRP A 96 -13.23 -7.46 2.30
C TRP A 96 -14.61 -7.06 1.78
N VAL A 97 -14.91 -7.44 0.55
CA VAL A 97 -16.21 -7.23 -0.09
C VAL A 97 -16.57 -8.46 -0.93
N ASP A 98 -17.87 -8.68 -1.10
CA ASP A 98 -18.38 -9.63 -2.07
C ASP A 98 -18.32 -9.06 -3.51
N ARG A 99 -18.82 -9.81 -4.50
CA ARG A 99 -18.83 -9.40 -5.91
C ARG A 99 -19.67 -8.16 -6.21
N LEU A 100 -20.56 -7.77 -5.29
CA LEU A 100 -21.43 -6.60 -5.39
C LEU A 100 -20.96 -5.45 -4.49
N HIS A 101 -19.76 -5.59 -3.91
CA HIS A 101 -19.13 -4.60 -3.02
C HIS A 101 -19.77 -4.44 -1.63
N HIS A 102 -20.56 -5.42 -1.17
CA HIS A 102 -21.00 -5.46 0.20
C HIS A 102 -19.86 -5.94 1.10
N THR A 103 -19.65 -5.25 2.21
CA THR A 103 -18.75 -5.72 3.27
C THR A 103 -19.47 -6.76 4.15
N ASN A 104 -18.77 -7.29 5.13
CA ASN A 104 -19.36 -8.15 6.17
C ASN A 104 -20.27 -7.38 7.15
N ILE A 105 -20.36 -6.06 7.05
CA ILE A 105 -21.27 -5.22 7.84
C ILE A 105 -22.47 -4.85 6.96
N PRO A 106 -23.71 -5.28 7.32
CA PRO A 106 -24.89 -4.97 6.53
C PRO A 106 -25.07 -3.46 6.31
N GLY A 107 -25.28 -3.06 5.06
CA GLY A 107 -25.45 -1.65 4.68
C GLY A 107 -24.15 -0.86 4.50
N LEU A 108 -22.99 -1.44 4.81
CA LEU A 108 -21.70 -0.86 4.50
C LEU A 108 -21.12 -1.49 3.25
N MET A 109 -20.83 -0.67 2.26
CA MET A 109 -20.20 -1.06 1.00
C MET A 109 -18.86 -0.36 0.84
N ALA A 110 -17.93 -0.97 0.10
CA ALA A 110 -16.64 -0.38 -0.21
C ALA A 110 -16.33 -0.51 -1.70
N SER A 111 -15.74 0.52 -2.29
CA SER A 111 -15.36 0.51 -3.71
C SER A 111 -14.08 1.32 -3.96
N GLY A 112 -13.38 1.00 -5.05
CA GLY A 112 -12.14 1.67 -5.43
C GLY A 112 -10.92 1.09 -4.76
N GLU A 113 -9.95 1.93 -4.39
CA GLU A 113 -8.70 1.46 -3.80
C GLU A 113 -8.83 0.91 -2.38
N CYS A 114 -9.91 1.25 -1.68
CA CYS A 114 -10.13 0.78 -0.31
C CYS A 114 -10.67 -0.66 -0.21
N ASP A 115 -11.11 -1.27 -1.33
CA ASP A 115 -11.50 -2.66 -1.39
C ASP A 115 -10.36 -3.57 -1.93
N TYR A 116 -10.44 -4.88 -1.66
CA TYR A 116 -9.39 -5.84 -2.05
C TYR A 116 -9.58 -6.49 -3.43
N GLN A 117 -10.74 -6.31 -4.09
CA GLN A 117 -11.33 -7.28 -5.01
C GLN A 117 -10.57 -7.50 -6.32
N TYR A 118 -10.01 -6.45 -6.96
CA TYR A 118 -9.67 -6.54 -8.39
C TYR A 118 -8.26 -7.00 -8.73
N HIS A 119 -7.28 -6.84 -7.85
CA HIS A 119 -5.87 -6.85 -8.26
C HIS A 119 -5.07 -8.05 -7.76
N GLY A 120 -5.57 -8.79 -6.78
CA GLY A 120 -4.85 -9.89 -6.18
C GLY A 120 -3.45 -9.48 -5.71
N ALA A 121 -2.45 -10.28 -6.04
CA ALA A 121 -1.08 -10.07 -5.58
C ALA A 121 -0.31 -8.96 -6.32
N ASN A 122 -0.79 -8.49 -7.49
CA ASN A 122 -0.14 -7.42 -8.25
C ASN A 122 -1.08 -6.75 -9.25
N ARG A 123 -1.18 -5.43 -9.18
CA ARG A 123 -1.99 -4.65 -10.10
C ARG A 123 -1.27 -4.48 -11.44
N LEU A 124 -1.97 -4.72 -12.54
CA LEU A 124 -1.49 -4.40 -13.87
C LEU A 124 -1.47 -2.88 -14.10
N GLY A 125 -0.54 -2.43 -14.93
CA GLY A 125 -0.42 -1.02 -15.29
C GLY A 125 -1.73 -0.45 -15.83
N ALA A 126 -2.04 0.81 -15.52
CA ALA A 126 -3.24 1.57 -15.90
C ALA A 126 -4.58 1.05 -15.34
N ASN A 127 -4.63 -0.06 -14.60
CA ASN A 127 -5.88 -0.65 -14.13
C ASN A 127 -6.44 -0.06 -12.83
N SER A 128 -5.75 0.86 -12.14
CA SER A 128 -6.26 1.46 -10.90
C SER A 128 -7.51 2.29 -11.10
N LEU A 129 -7.47 3.23 -12.04
CA LEU A 129 -8.62 4.07 -12.36
C LEU A 129 -9.76 3.27 -13.03
N LEU A 130 -9.41 2.28 -13.85
CA LEU A 130 -10.38 1.40 -14.47
C LEU A 130 -11.16 0.61 -13.41
N SER A 131 -10.48 -0.01 -12.43
CA SER A 131 -11.15 -0.75 -11.36
C SER A 131 -11.98 0.17 -10.46
N ALA A 132 -11.45 1.35 -10.09
CA ALA A 132 -12.16 2.30 -9.27
C ALA A 132 -13.44 2.84 -9.97
N ALA A 133 -13.35 3.17 -11.25
CA ALA A 133 -14.51 3.60 -12.03
C ALA A 133 -15.53 2.47 -12.19
N TYR A 134 -15.07 1.26 -12.51
CA TYR A 134 -15.95 0.09 -12.66
C TYR A 134 -16.65 -0.24 -11.34
N SER A 135 -15.94 -0.28 -10.22
CA SER A 135 -16.56 -0.57 -8.93
C SER A 135 -17.66 0.44 -8.57
N GLY A 136 -17.46 1.72 -8.91
CA GLY A 136 -18.49 2.74 -8.75
C GLY A 136 -19.76 2.45 -9.56
N THR A 137 -19.64 1.88 -10.76
CA THR A 137 -20.81 1.50 -11.60
C THR A 137 -21.56 0.29 -11.05
N VAL A 138 -20.91 -0.55 -10.24
CA VAL A 138 -21.53 -1.70 -9.57
C VAL A 138 -22.16 -1.27 -8.25
N VAL A 139 -21.41 -0.58 -7.40
CA VAL A 139 -21.84 -0.24 -6.04
C VAL A 139 -23.00 0.77 -6.02
N GLY A 140 -23.05 1.71 -6.96
CA GLY A 140 -24.12 2.72 -7.00
C GLY A 140 -25.52 2.11 -7.11
N PRO A 141 -25.81 1.27 -8.13
CA PRO A 141 -27.09 0.55 -8.24
C PRO A 141 -27.35 -0.36 -7.03
N GLU A 142 -26.34 -1.05 -6.49
CA GLU A 142 -26.51 -1.92 -5.32
C GLU A 142 -26.86 -1.14 -4.06
N CYS A 143 -26.30 0.05 -3.84
CA CYS A 143 -26.72 0.93 -2.74
C CYS A 143 -28.22 1.29 -2.84
N ILE A 144 -28.69 1.63 -4.05
CA ILE A 144 -30.10 1.98 -4.29
C ILE A 144 -30.99 0.76 -4.04
N LYS A 145 -30.62 -0.39 -4.57
CA LYS A 145 -31.34 -1.64 -4.37
C LYS A 145 -31.42 -2.00 -2.89
N TRP A 146 -30.27 -1.98 -2.19
CA TRP A 146 -30.21 -2.27 -0.77
C TRP A 146 -31.08 -1.31 0.06
N ALA A 147 -31.07 0.00 -0.27
CA ALA A 147 -31.87 1.00 0.41
C ALA A 147 -33.39 0.77 0.22
N ASN A 148 -33.81 0.22 -0.94
CA ASN A 148 -35.21 0.00 -1.25
C ASN A 148 -35.74 -1.40 -0.86
N GLU A 149 -34.90 -2.42 -0.99
CA GLU A 149 -35.31 -3.83 -0.91
C GLU A 149 -34.57 -4.62 0.18
N GLY A 150 -33.47 -4.04 0.73
CA GLY A 150 -32.64 -4.70 1.71
C GLY A 150 -33.39 -4.98 3.00
N GLU A 151 -33.09 -6.15 3.59
CA GLU A 151 -33.48 -6.41 4.97
C GLU A 151 -32.77 -5.41 5.88
N ARG A 152 -33.48 -4.34 6.19
CA ARG A 152 -33.05 -3.44 7.25
C ARG A 152 -33.08 -4.27 8.52
N GLY A 153 -31.93 -4.39 9.21
CA GLY A 153 -31.91 -4.89 10.57
C GLY A 153 -32.90 -4.10 11.44
N SER A 154 -33.10 -4.49 12.67
CA SER A 154 -33.93 -3.73 13.60
C SER A 154 -33.58 -2.24 13.52
N GLU A 155 -34.58 -1.38 13.32
CA GLU A 155 -34.34 0.06 13.33
C GLU A 155 -33.61 0.43 14.61
N LEU A 156 -32.46 1.12 14.46
CA LEU A 156 -31.72 1.63 15.60
C LEU A 156 -32.60 2.61 16.36
N THR A 157 -32.68 2.42 17.64
CA THR A 157 -33.41 3.37 18.53
C THR A 157 -32.60 4.67 18.65
N GLU A 158 -33.29 5.77 18.95
CA GLU A 158 -32.60 7.04 19.24
C GLU A 158 -31.59 6.89 20.39
N ALA A 159 -31.87 6.03 21.36
CA ALA A 159 -30.96 5.77 22.47
C ALA A 159 -29.64 5.07 22.01
N GLU A 160 -29.72 4.13 21.07
CA GLU A 160 -28.53 3.45 20.48
C GLU A 160 -27.71 4.41 19.62
N LEU A 161 -28.36 5.26 18.81
CA LEU A 161 -27.69 6.29 18.02
C LEU A 161 -27.01 7.34 18.94
N GLU A 162 -27.68 7.78 19.98
CA GLU A 162 -27.11 8.72 20.94
C GLU A 162 -25.95 8.11 21.73
N ALA A 163 -26.02 6.82 22.11
CA ALA A 163 -24.93 6.12 22.77
C ALA A 163 -23.69 6.06 21.87
N ALA A 164 -23.86 5.68 20.58
CA ALA A 164 -22.76 5.65 19.60
C ALA A 164 -22.18 7.05 19.35
N ARG A 165 -23.04 8.08 19.26
CA ARG A 165 -22.59 9.48 19.15
C ARG A 165 -21.74 9.90 20.35
N LEU A 166 -22.19 9.61 21.56
CA LEU A 166 -21.46 9.95 22.80
C LEU A 166 -20.12 9.21 22.85
N GLU A 167 -20.04 7.95 22.46
CA GLU A 167 -18.79 7.18 22.38
C GLU A 167 -17.77 7.87 21.45
N CYS A 168 -18.21 8.27 20.25
CA CYS A 168 -17.35 9.00 19.31
C CYS A 168 -16.89 10.36 19.86
N VAL A 169 -17.77 11.08 20.55
CA VAL A 169 -17.44 12.37 21.19
C VAL A 169 -16.43 12.15 22.31
N ASP A 170 -16.67 11.17 23.18
CA ASP A 170 -15.77 10.85 24.30
C ASP A 170 -14.38 10.43 23.83
N GLU A 171 -14.30 9.64 22.73
CA GLU A 171 -13.01 9.29 22.10
C GLU A 171 -12.27 10.55 21.62
N PHE A 172 -12.96 11.46 20.94
CA PHE A 172 -12.36 12.69 20.44
C PHE A 172 -11.95 13.64 21.58
N GLU A 173 -12.79 13.77 22.61
CA GLU A 173 -12.48 14.55 23.81
C GLU A 173 -11.25 14.02 24.57
N LYS A 174 -11.05 12.70 24.60
CA LYS A 174 -9.84 12.10 25.19
C LYS A 174 -8.60 12.53 24.41
N ILE A 175 -8.67 12.52 23.06
CA ILE A 175 -7.56 12.97 22.21
C ILE A 175 -7.27 14.45 22.46
N LEU A 176 -8.29 15.32 22.49
CA LEU A 176 -8.12 16.74 22.76
C LEU A 176 -7.46 17.05 24.12
N LYS A 177 -7.52 16.14 25.06
CA LYS A 177 -6.94 16.27 26.40
C LYS A 177 -5.55 15.62 26.55
N MET A 178 -4.97 15.13 25.46
CA MET A 178 -3.66 14.48 25.51
C MET A 178 -2.56 15.51 25.75
N GLU A 179 -1.83 15.36 26.86
CA GLU A 179 -0.73 16.25 27.30
C GLU A 179 0.59 15.50 27.49
N GLY A 180 0.81 14.43 26.71
CA GLY A 180 2.00 13.61 26.79
C GLY A 180 3.25 14.28 26.22
N ALA A 181 4.35 13.55 26.21
CA ALA A 181 5.65 14.02 25.74
C ALA A 181 5.98 13.64 24.28
N GLU A 182 5.16 12.76 23.66
CA GLU A 182 5.40 12.27 22.31
C GLU A 182 4.75 13.19 21.26
N ASN A 183 5.37 13.27 20.09
CA ASN A 183 4.83 14.01 18.95
C ASN A 183 4.25 13.06 17.91
N ALA A 184 3.00 13.27 17.49
CA ALA A 184 2.33 12.41 16.51
C ALA A 184 3.07 12.32 15.17
N HIS A 185 3.67 13.40 14.69
CA HIS A 185 4.41 13.41 13.42
C HIS A 185 5.74 12.67 13.53
N GLU A 186 6.41 12.72 14.69
CA GLU A 186 7.65 11.96 14.92
C GLU A 186 7.36 10.46 14.97
N LEU A 187 6.30 10.04 15.67
CA LEU A 187 5.84 8.65 15.68
C LEU A 187 5.46 8.17 14.27
N HIS A 188 4.78 9.01 13.49
CA HIS A 188 4.44 8.69 12.11
C HIS A 188 5.69 8.52 11.23
N GLN A 189 6.70 9.37 11.39
CA GLN A 189 7.96 9.23 10.66
C GLN A 189 8.72 7.96 11.07
N GLU A 190 8.71 7.62 12.36
CA GLU A 190 9.31 6.38 12.86
C GLU A 190 8.62 5.15 12.26
N LEU A 191 7.28 5.13 12.27
CA LEU A 191 6.47 4.11 11.62
C LEU A 191 6.79 3.99 10.12
N GLY A 192 6.87 5.11 9.43
CA GLY A 192 7.19 5.16 7.99
C GLY A 192 8.58 4.58 7.69
N ARG A 193 9.59 4.90 8.51
CA ARG A 193 10.94 4.33 8.37
C ARG A 193 10.95 2.80 8.55
N LEU A 194 10.24 2.28 9.56
CA LEU A 194 10.12 0.83 9.79
C LEU A 194 9.43 0.14 8.61
N MET A 195 8.28 0.64 8.18
CA MET A 195 7.52 0.06 7.09
C MET A 195 8.29 0.09 5.77
N ASN A 196 8.94 1.22 5.43
CA ASN A 196 9.73 1.33 4.21
C ASN A 196 10.93 0.37 4.21
N LYS A 197 11.58 0.20 5.35
CA LYS A 197 12.78 -0.62 5.44
C LYS A 197 12.49 -2.12 5.40
N TYR A 198 11.44 -2.58 6.11
CA TYR A 198 11.24 -3.99 6.39
C TYR A 198 10.03 -4.62 5.69
N VAL A 199 9.09 -3.80 5.19
CA VAL A 199 7.79 -4.32 4.71
C VAL A 199 7.52 -4.01 3.23
N THR A 200 8.08 -2.94 2.69
CA THR A 200 7.63 -2.40 1.40
C THR A 200 8.03 -3.26 0.20
N ILE A 201 9.33 -3.47 -0.05
CA ILE A 201 9.81 -4.10 -1.30
C ILE A 201 10.33 -5.50 -1.07
N GLU A 202 11.30 -5.66 -0.18
CA GLU A 202 11.90 -6.95 0.16
C GLU A 202 11.59 -7.28 1.62
N ARG A 203 11.22 -8.53 1.87
CA ARG A 203 10.75 -8.99 3.18
C ARG A 203 11.58 -10.18 3.62
N ILE A 204 12.01 -10.16 4.88
CA ILE A 204 12.74 -11.24 5.55
C ILE A 204 12.00 -11.53 6.86
N ASN A 205 11.77 -12.79 7.18
CA ASN A 205 10.95 -13.17 8.33
C ASN A 205 11.44 -12.57 9.65
N LYS A 206 12.75 -12.64 9.90
CA LYS A 206 13.36 -12.04 11.09
C LYS A 206 13.14 -10.53 11.18
N ASP A 207 13.21 -9.83 10.05
CA ASP A 207 13.05 -8.38 10.00
C ASP A 207 11.56 -7.99 10.14
N LEU A 208 10.65 -8.82 9.62
CA LEU A 208 9.21 -8.64 9.83
C LEU A 208 8.82 -8.85 11.30
N ASP A 209 9.40 -9.87 11.99
CA ASP A 209 9.19 -10.08 13.42
C ASP A 209 9.70 -8.87 14.22
N TYR A 210 10.90 -8.38 13.93
CA TYR A 210 11.44 -7.16 14.53
C TYR A 210 10.56 -5.93 14.27
N CYS A 211 10.14 -5.72 13.02
CA CYS A 211 9.27 -4.61 12.66
C CYS A 211 7.94 -4.66 13.40
N PHE A 212 7.33 -5.83 13.52
CA PHE A 212 6.09 -6.03 14.27
C PHE A 212 6.24 -5.60 15.74
N ASP A 213 7.31 -6.02 16.39
CA ASP A 213 7.59 -5.66 17.79
C ASP A 213 7.84 -4.16 17.96
N GLU A 214 8.56 -3.51 17.03
CA GLU A 214 8.76 -2.06 17.06
C GLU A 214 7.46 -1.27 16.83
N VAL A 215 6.61 -1.73 15.92
CA VAL A 215 5.30 -1.11 15.69
C VAL A 215 4.40 -1.22 16.92
N LYS A 216 4.45 -2.34 17.66
CA LYS A 216 3.76 -2.48 18.96
C LYS A 216 4.26 -1.47 19.99
N LYS A 217 5.57 -1.17 20.01
CA LYS A 217 6.12 -0.13 20.89
C LYS A 217 5.62 1.26 20.51
N ILE A 218 5.49 1.55 19.22
CA ILE A 218 4.89 2.81 18.75
C ILE A 218 3.42 2.90 19.19
N LEU A 219 2.65 1.81 19.07
CA LEU A 219 1.27 1.76 19.55
C LEU A 219 1.16 2.08 21.05
N ALA A 220 2.03 1.48 21.87
CA ALA A 220 2.06 1.73 23.31
C ALA A 220 2.46 3.19 23.68
N ARG A 221 3.17 3.89 22.80
CA ARG A 221 3.54 5.30 22.98
C ARG A 221 2.48 6.26 22.48
N TRP A 222 1.50 5.80 21.72
CA TRP A 222 0.44 6.65 21.17
C TRP A 222 -0.35 7.38 22.26
N ASP A 223 -0.66 6.74 23.37
CA ASP A 223 -1.37 7.34 24.51
C ASP A 223 -0.56 8.45 25.21
N ASN A 224 0.74 8.53 24.98
CA ASN A 224 1.63 9.56 25.53
C ASN A 224 1.88 10.73 24.54
N ILE A 225 1.05 10.89 23.50
CA ILE A 225 1.12 12.05 22.61
C ILE A 225 0.64 13.30 23.36
N GLY A 226 1.33 14.42 23.15
CA GLY A 226 0.88 15.74 23.59
C GLY A 226 0.45 16.58 22.41
N LEU A 227 -0.76 17.15 22.47
CA LEU A 227 -1.23 18.10 21.48
C LEU A 227 -0.78 19.52 21.83
N THR A 228 -0.60 20.36 20.82
CA THR A 228 -0.35 21.79 20.98
C THR A 228 -1.64 22.61 20.83
N ASP A 229 -2.62 22.07 20.08
CA ASP A 229 -3.94 22.65 19.91
C ASP A 229 -5.01 21.75 20.56
N HIS A 230 -5.69 22.25 21.57
CA HIS A 230 -6.78 21.58 22.28
C HIS A 230 -8.18 22.10 21.88
N GLY A 231 -8.24 22.93 20.83
CA GLY A 231 -9.50 23.50 20.34
C GLY A 231 -10.33 22.49 19.55
N HIS A 232 -11.66 22.71 19.57
CA HIS A 232 -12.62 21.86 18.83
C HIS A 232 -12.73 22.23 17.35
N TRP A 233 -12.33 23.44 16.97
CA TRP A 233 -12.56 23.97 15.63
C TRP A 233 -11.37 23.72 14.71
N ALA A 234 -11.61 22.98 13.64
CA ALA A 234 -10.62 22.70 12.57
C ALA A 234 -9.27 22.18 13.09
N ASN A 235 -9.26 21.44 14.18
CA ASN A 235 -8.07 20.88 14.81
C ASN A 235 -7.53 19.71 13.99
N GLN A 236 -6.55 19.99 13.12
CA GLN A 236 -5.93 18.99 12.28
C GLN A 236 -4.97 18.06 13.06
N GLU A 237 -4.38 18.56 14.14
CA GLU A 237 -3.48 17.77 14.99
C GLU A 237 -4.23 16.63 15.71
N ALA A 238 -5.39 16.92 16.26
CA ALA A 238 -6.25 15.91 16.88
C ALA A 238 -6.74 14.87 15.85
N MET A 239 -7.16 15.34 14.66
CA MET A 239 -7.55 14.45 13.56
C MET A 239 -6.40 13.56 13.10
N PHE A 240 -5.20 14.11 12.95
CA PHE A 240 -4.03 13.36 12.57
C PHE A 240 -3.64 12.33 13.65
N THR A 241 -3.68 12.71 14.93
CA THR A 241 -3.41 11.81 16.05
C THR A 241 -4.35 10.59 16.04
N ARG A 242 -5.64 10.81 15.80
CA ARG A 242 -6.62 9.73 15.62
C ARG A 242 -6.28 8.83 14.43
N GLN A 243 -5.98 9.43 13.28
CA GLN A 243 -5.59 8.69 12.07
C GLN A 243 -4.31 7.90 12.26
N LEU A 244 -3.33 8.43 12.99
CA LEU A 244 -2.08 7.74 13.28
C LEU A 244 -2.31 6.42 14.00
N ARG A 245 -3.23 6.37 14.97
CA ARG A 245 -3.58 5.11 15.64
C ARG A 245 -4.04 4.06 14.63
N ASN A 246 -4.91 4.44 13.72
CA ASN A 246 -5.38 3.54 12.66
C ASN A 246 -4.24 3.11 11.72
N MET A 247 -3.30 4.01 11.39
CA MET A 247 -2.12 3.66 10.58
C MET A 247 -1.23 2.65 11.30
N ILE A 248 -1.04 2.79 12.61
CA ILE A 248 -0.25 1.84 13.43
C ILE A 248 -0.91 0.46 13.44
N LEU A 249 -2.23 0.39 13.67
CA LEU A 249 -2.98 -0.87 13.65
C LEU A 249 -2.92 -1.53 12.26
N TYR A 250 -3.08 -0.74 11.21
CA TYR A 250 -2.95 -1.24 9.83
C TYR A 250 -1.53 -1.75 9.53
N ALA A 251 -0.50 -1.09 10.03
CA ALA A 251 0.89 -1.54 9.91
C ALA A 251 1.12 -2.90 10.60
N LEU A 252 0.54 -3.13 11.76
CA LEU A 252 0.56 -4.43 12.44
C LEU A 252 -0.09 -5.52 11.57
N ILE A 253 -1.26 -5.25 11.00
CA ILE A 253 -1.98 -6.17 10.10
C ILE A 253 -1.12 -6.53 8.90
N VAL A 254 -0.59 -5.54 8.19
CA VAL A 254 0.22 -5.76 6.98
C VAL A 254 1.50 -6.54 7.31
N THR A 255 2.18 -6.19 8.39
CA THR A 255 3.42 -6.85 8.81
C THR A 255 3.17 -8.30 9.21
N ARG A 256 2.13 -8.56 10.00
CA ARG A 256 1.77 -9.92 10.42
C ARG A 256 1.32 -10.79 9.27
N ALA A 257 0.47 -10.28 8.39
CA ALA A 257 0.02 -10.98 7.19
C ALA A 257 1.21 -11.31 6.26
N ALA A 258 2.12 -10.36 6.05
CA ALA A 258 3.35 -10.60 5.28
C ALA A 258 4.26 -11.64 5.95
N ARG A 259 4.37 -11.61 7.28
CA ARG A 259 5.18 -12.57 8.06
C ARG A 259 4.71 -14.01 7.89
N LEU A 260 3.41 -14.23 7.93
CA LEU A 260 2.82 -15.57 7.87
C LEU A 260 2.72 -16.16 6.46
N ARG A 261 2.91 -15.34 5.42
CA ARG A 261 2.83 -15.78 4.03
C ARG A 261 4.24 -16.10 3.48
N ASP A 262 4.69 -17.34 3.64
CA ASP A 262 6.03 -17.82 3.26
C ASP A 262 6.10 -18.23 1.79
N GLU A 263 5.93 -17.26 0.89
CA GLU A 263 6.07 -17.39 -0.56
C GLU A 263 6.48 -16.04 -1.18
N SER A 264 6.72 -16.02 -2.48
CA SER A 264 6.80 -14.81 -3.29
C SER A 264 5.74 -14.85 -4.38
N ARG A 265 4.83 -13.83 -4.37
CA ARG A 265 3.71 -13.75 -5.31
C ARG A 265 3.40 -12.29 -5.63
N GLY A 266 3.53 -11.89 -6.90
CA GLY A 266 3.28 -10.52 -7.32
C GLY A 266 4.21 -9.53 -6.64
N ALA A 267 3.64 -8.54 -5.95
CA ALA A 267 4.39 -7.56 -5.19
C ALA A 267 4.94 -8.09 -3.86
N HIS A 268 4.33 -9.15 -3.31
CA HIS A 268 4.86 -9.81 -2.13
C HIS A 268 6.11 -10.61 -2.47
N PHE A 269 7.26 -10.18 -1.95
CA PHE A 269 8.54 -10.82 -2.22
C PHE A 269 9.30 -11.08 -0.92
N LYS A 270 9.63 -12.36 -0.71
CA LYS A 270 10.51 -12.84 0.37
C LYS A 270 11.74 -13.51 -0.21
N ARG A 271 12.93 -13.03 0.16
CA ARG A 271 14.20 -13.63 -0.29
C ARG A 271 14.36 -15.07 0.19
N GLU A 272 13.88 -15.38 1.38
CA GLU A 272 13.90 -16.72 1.98
C GLU A 272 12.96 -17.69 1.25
N PHE A 273 11.90 -17.19 0.62
CA PHE A 273 10.88 -17.96 -0.10
C PHE A 273 10.65 -17.37 -1.50
N PRO A 274 11.61 -17.48 -2.43
CA PRO A 274 11.59 -16.77 -3.70
C PRO A 274 10.51 -17.29 -4.68
N ASN A 275 9.97 -18.48 -4.43
CA ASN A 275 9.00 -19.13 -5.28
C ASN A 275 7.57 -18.96 -4.77
N ARG A 276 6.62 -19.05 -5.69
CA ARG A 276 5.20 -19.13 -5.41
C ARG A 276 4.85 -20.52 -4.84
N ASP A 277 4.02 -20.57 -3.82
CA ASP A 277 3.51 -21.80 -3.23
C ASP A 277 1.99 -21.85 -3.41
N ASP A 278 1.54 -22.49 -4.48
CA ASP A 278 0.14 -22.57 -4.84
C ASP A 278 -0.65 -23.56 -3.96
N GLU A 279 0.02 -24.51 -3.34
CA GLU A 279 -0.63 -25.49 -2.46
C GLU A 279 -1.11 -24.82 -1.16
N ARG A 280 -0.25 -24.03 -0.53
CA ARG A 280 -0.57 -23.36 0.74
C ARG A 280 -1.22 -22.01 0.57
N PHE A 281 -0.78 -21.23 -0.45
CA PHE A 281 -1.05 -19.80 -0.53
C PHE A 281 -1.77 -19.33 -1.80
N MET A 282 -2.34 -20.21 -2.62
CA MET A 282 -3.29 -19.78 -3.65
C MET A 282 -4.64 -19.43 -3.01
N LYS A 283 -4.60 -18.48 -2.07
CA LYS A 283 -5.70 -18.08 -1.19
C LYS A 283 -5.64 -16.58 -0.93
N ILE A 284 -6.78 -16.00 -0.58
CA ILE A 284 -6.87 -14.63 -0.07
C ILE A 284 -6.42 -14.64 1.39
N THR A 285 -5.58 -13.68 1.77
CA THR A 285 -5.23 -13.44 3.17
C THR A 285 -6.32 -12.57 3.79
N ILE A 286 -6.99 -13.07 4.81
CA ILE A 286 -7.98 -12.34 5.60
C ILE A 286 -7.34 -11.94 6.92
N ALA A 287 -7.53 -10.69 7.29
CA ALA A 287 -7.06 -10.14 8.55
C ALA A 287 -8.24 -9.59 9.36
N ASP A 288 -8.43 -10.15 10.54
CA ASP A 288 -9.30 -9.60 11.57
C ASP A 288 -8.46 -8.97 12.66
N TYR A 289 -9.03 -8.05 13.40
CA TYR A 289 -8.38 -7.41 14.54
C TYR A 289 -9.10 -7.80 15.82
N ASP A 290 -8.36 -8.35 16.78
CA ASP A 290 -8.90 -8.64 18.10
C ASP A 290 -8.66 -7.44 19.03
N PRO A 291 -9.70 -6.68 19.40
CA PRO A 291 -9.55 -5.51 20.26
C PRO A 291 -9.12 -5.84 21.70
N LYS A 292 -9.22 -7.10 22.14
CA LYS A 292 -8.80 -7.52 23.49
C LYS A 292 -7.29 -7.73 23.60
N THR A 293 -6.70 -8.28 22.54
CA THR A 293 -5.25 -8.54 22.48
C THR A 293 -4.51 -7.45 21.74
N GLU A 294 -5.22 -6.58 21.03
CA GLU A 294 -4.68 -5.58 20.08
C GLU A 294 -3.77 -6.21 19.01
N GLU A 295 -4.04 -7.47 18.65
CA GLU A 295 -3.25 -8.19 17.64
C GLU A 295 -4.10 -8.60 16.43
N PRO A 296 -3.54 -8.58 15.22
CA PRO A 296 -4.22 -9.07 14.03
C PRO A 296 -4.28 -10.60 14.02
N VAL A 297 -5.46 -11.12 13.73
CA VAL A 297 -5.72 -12.55 13.49
C VAL A 297 -5.74 -12.79 11.99
N ILE A 298 -4.83 -13.62 11.49
CA ILE A 298 -4.69 -13.90 10.06
C ILE A 298 -5.25 -15.28 9.72
N THR A 299 -6.15 -15.29 8.75
CA THR A 299 -6.74 -16.52 8.17
C THR A 299 -6.64 -16.50 6.65
N TYR A 300 -7.04 -17.58 5.99
CA TYR A 300 -6.98 -17.71 4.54
C TYR A 300 -8.30 -18.21 3.99
N GLU A 301 -8.76 -17.58 2.91
CA GLU A 301 -9.99 -17.91 2.20
C GLU A 301 -9.67 -18.38 0.78
N ASP A 302 -10.37 -19.39 0.29
CA ASP A 302 -10.27 -19.83 -1.09
C ASP A 302 -11.00 -18.84 -2.02
N PHE A 303 -10.48 -18.62 -3.21
CA PHE A 303 -11.11 -17.77 -4.21
C PHE A 303 -11.40 -18.53 -5.50
N ASP A 304 -12.44 -18.12 -6.20
CA ASP A 304 -12.82 -18.70 -7.48
C ASP A 304 -11.84 -18.28 -8.60
N HIS A 305 -11.10 -19.25 -9.11
CA HIS A 305 -10.20 -19.11 -10.27
C HIS A 305 -10.58 -20.02 -11.44
N SER A 306 -11.84 -20.46 -11.50
CA SER A 306 -12.34 -21.40 -12.50
C SER A 306 -12.26 -20.85 -13.94
N LEU A 307 -12.44 -19.54 -14.12
CA LEU A 307 -12.41 -18.89 -15.43
C LEU A 307 -10.98 -18.76 -15.99
N ILE A 308 -10.00 -18.45 -15.15
CA ILE A 308 -8.61 -18.26 -15.58
C ILE A 308 -7.69 -18.88 -14.54
N LYS A 309 -7.00 -19.96 -14.93
CA LYS A 309 -6.03 -20.60 -14.04
C LYS A 309 -4.76 -19.74 -13.92
N PRO A 310 -4.29 -19.46 -12.71
CA PRO A 310 -3.05 -18.73 -12.47
C PRO A 310 -1.86 -19.42 -13.15
N ARG A 311 -1.05 -18.63 -13.88
CA ARG A 311 0.17 -19.12 -14.55
C ARG A 311 1.42 -18.61 -13.84
N ALA A 312 2.48 -19.41 -13.85
CA ALA A 312 3.78 -18.94 -13.37
C ALA A 312 4.30 -17.82 -14.28
N ARG A 313 4.90 -16.78 -13.68
CA ARG A 313 5.60 -15.72 -14.39
C ARG A 313 7.02 -16.22 -14.71
N ASN A 314 7.46 -16.07 -15.94
CA ASN A 314 8.82 -16.39 -16.36
C ASN A 314 9.43 -15.16 -17.06
N TYR A 315 10.49 -14.62 -16.47
CA TYR A 315 11.20 -13.45 -16.98
C TYR A 315 12.49 -13.83 -17.74
N ALA A 316 12.86 -15.10 -17.79
CA ALA A 316 14.06 -15.57 -18.48
C ALA A 316 13.86 -15.78 -19.98
N VAL A 317 12.60 -15.82 -20.46
CA VAL A 317 12.29 -16.08 -21.87
C VAL A 317 11.49 -14.92 -22.43
N ALA A 318 12.04 -14.20 -23.41
CA ALA A 318 11.28 -13.27 -24.22
C ALA A 318 10.11 -13.99 -24.91
N LYS A 319 8.91 -13.42 -24.92
CA LYS A 319 7.86 -13.88 -25.83
C LYS A 319 8.42 -13.79 -27.24
N LYS A 320 8.51 -14.91 -27.94
CA LYS A 320 8.59 -14.87 -29.40
C LYS A 320 7.26 -14.30 -29.88
N GLU A 321 7.32 -13.13 -30.52
CA GLU A 321 6.22 -12.56 -31.27
C GLU A 321 5.75 -13.52 -32.35
#